data_43213e98d3923f9fb51050a3a4988cf1
#
_entry.id   43213e98d3923f9fb51050a3a4988cf1
#
_cell.length_a   1.000
_cell.length_b   1.000
_cell.length_c   1.000
_cell.angle_alpha   90.00
_cell.angle_beta   90.00
_cell.angle_gamma   90.00
#
_symmetry.space_group_name_H-M   'P 1'
#
loop_
_entity.id
_entity.type
_entity.pdbx_description
1 polymer ?
#
loop_
_entity_poly.entity_id
_entity_poly.type
_entity_poly.pdbx_seq_one_letter_code
_entity_poly.pdbx_strand_id
1 'polypeptide(L)'
;MKLGDVDLNNIKVSIFDFDETLAIHKDKNFTKHRSESEESFTNWYYNAYKNPNKFYDEIEPCTKSEILYNLINNLRNKKIKMYCLSGMKFSFHLKAKQTFIDKYYGNDIEVISTSEQELKLKGIRVLAKLNNCKLNEILFVDDNLDVIALLEKNGIKAIHVDNIS
;
A
#
# COMPACT_ATOMS: atom_id res chain seq x y z
N MET A 1 11.46 10.64 -5.48
CA MET A 1 10.57 11.42 -6.40
C MET A 1 9.48 12.10 -5.60
N LYS A 2 8.97 13.26 -6.04
CA LYS A 2 7.77 13.93 -5.47
C LYS A 2 6.58 13.73 -6.41
N LEU A 3 5.35 13.79 -5.89
CA LEU A 3 4.16 13.65 -6.74
C LEU A 3 4.09 14.71 -7.86
N GLY A 4 4.50 15.95 -7.56
CA GLY A 4 4.54 17.03 -8.56
C GLY A 4 5.46 16.76 -9.76
N ASP A 5 6.41 15.83 -9.63
CA ASP A 5 7.32 15.44 -10.70
C ASP A 5 6.71 14.35 -11.61
N VAL A 6 5.52 13.82 -11.26
CA VAL A 6 4.87 12.73 -11.98
C VAL A 6 3.79 13.26 -12.89
N ASP A 7 3.95 13.06 -14.19
CA ASP A 7 2.85 13.29 -15.13
C ASP A 7 1.82 12.15 -15.03
N LEU A 8 0.71 12.44 -14.35
CA LEU A 8 -0.37 11.48 -14.15
C LEU A 8 -1.10 11.11 -15.46
N ASN A 9 -0.93 11.84 -16.56
CA ASN A 9 -1.51 11.46 -17.84
C ASN A 9 -0.81 10.23 -18.44
N ASN A 10 0.42 9.98 -18.02
CA ASN A 10 1.20 8.81 -18.45
C ASN A 10 1.06 7.62 -17.49
N ILE A 11 0.20 7.72 -16.45
CA ILE A 11 -0.05 6.62 -15.51
C ILE A 11 -1.30 5.86 -15.94
N LYS A 12 -1.21 4.54 -15.99
CA LYS A 12 -2.32 3.62 -16.26
C LYS A 12 -2.77 2.84 -15.02
N VAL A 13 -1.83 2.59 -14.12
CA VAL A 13 -2.08 1.85 -12.89
C VAL A 13 -1.45 2.61 -11.72
N SER A 14 -2.19 2.77 -10.63
CA SER A 14 -1.66 3.25 -9.37
C SER A 14 -1.77 2.17 -8.29
N ILE A 15 -0.72 2.01 -7.51
CA ILE A 15 -0.63 0.99 -6.48
C ILE A 15 -0.20 1.66 -5.17
N PHE A 16 -0.86 1.31 -4.09
CA PHE A 16 -0.56 1.81 -2.75
C PHE A 16 -0.13 0.66 -1.86
N ASP A 17 0.82 0.88 -0.97
CA ASP A 17 0.99 0.01 0.20
C ASP A 17 -0.13 0.24 1.20
N PHE A 18 -0.32 -0.66 2.15
CA PHE A 18 -1.35 -0.55 3.17
C PHE A 18 -0.81 0.01 4.48
N ASP A 19 0.12 -0.73 5.12
CA ASP A 19 0.61 -0.41 6.46
C ASP A 19 1.52 0.82 6.42
N GLU A 20 1.28 1.82 7.28
CA GLU A 20 1.98 3.12 7.35
C GLU A 20 1.87 3.98 6.06
N THR A 21 1.07 3.53 5.07
CA THR A 21 0.80 4.26 3.83
C THR A 21 -0.66 4.67 3.73
N LEU A 22 -1.60 3.73 3.59
CA LEU A 22 -3.04 4.02 3.62
C LEU A 22 -3.61 3.96 5.04
N ALA A 23 -3.04 3.13 5.90
CA ALA A 23 -3.49 2.89 7.26
C ALA A 23 -2.34 3.04 8.26
N ILE A 24 -2.64 3.65 9.41
CA ILE A 24 -1.68 3.81 10.52
C ILE A 24 -2.15 2.98 11.69
N HIS A 25 -1.23 2.24 12.28
CA HIS A 25 -1.46 1.55 13.53
C HIS A 25 -1.36 2.53 14.72
N LYS A 26 -2.44 2.68 15.47
CA LYS A 26 -2.46 3.48 16.72
C LYS A 26 -1.51 2.92 17.76
N ASP A 27 -1.35 1.61 17.77
CA ASP A 27 -0.42 0.94 18.65
C ASP A 27 1.02 1.14 18.17
N LYS A 28 1.77 1.96 18.91
CA LYS A 28 3.21 2.14 18.68
C LYS A 28 4.00 0.83 18.79
N ASN A 29 3.41 -0.24 19.35
CA ASN A 29 4.01 -1.56 19.41
C ASN A 29 4.17 -2.19 18.02
N PHE A 30 3.37 -1.83 17.02
CA PHE A 30 3.57 -2.30 15.65
C PHE A 30 4.98 -1.96 15.13
N THR A 31 5.35 -0.69 15.21
CA THR A 31 6.68 -0.22 14.78
C THR A 31 7.78 -0.81 15.66
N LYS A 32 7.55 -0.93 16.97
CA LYS A 32 8.49 -1.52 17.92
C LYS A 32 8.76 -2.99 17.57
N HIS A 33 7.73 -3.82 17.45
CA HIS A 33 7.89 -5.25 17.14
C HIS A 33 8.50 -5.48 15.76
N ARG A 34 8.17 -4.62 14.78
CA ARG A 34 8.79 -4.69 13.44
C ARG A 34 10.30 -4.41 13.50
N SER A 35 10.76 -3.56 14.42
CA SER A 35 12.18 -3.23 14.59
C SER A 35 12.97 -4.18 15.48
N GLU A 36 12.31 -4.97 16.36
CA GLU A 36 13.00 -5.87 17.29
C GLU A 36 13.53 -7.13 16.60
N SER A 37 12.67 -7.87 15.92
CA SER A 37 13.03 -9.04 15.11
C SER A 37 11.83 -9.51 14.29
N GLU A 38 12.08 -10.31 13.25
CA GLU A 38 11.01 -10.93 12.46
C GLU A 38 10.18 -11.90 13.31
N GLU A 39 10.79 -12.60 14.26
CA GLU A 39 10.09 -13.50 15.18
C GLU A 39 9.18 -12.73 16.14
N SER A 40 9.68 -11.65 16.75
CA SER A 40 8.88 -10.78 17.63
C SER A 40 7.69 -10.20 16.87
N PHE A 41 7.90 -9.71 15.65
CA PHE A 41 6.85 -9.20 14.79
C PHE A 41 5.83 -10.29 14.44
N THR A 42 6.27 -11.49 14.07
CA THR A 42 5.40 -12.60 13.70
C THR A 42 4.55 -13.06 14.89
N ASN A 43 5.14 -13.16 16.07
CA ASN A 43 4.44 -13.55 17.28
C ASN A 43 3.41 -12.50 17.72
N TRP A 44 3.77 -11.23 17.70
CA TRP A 44 2.86 -10.13 17.97
C TRP A 44 1.70 -10.12 16.98
N TYR A 45 2.01 -10.20 15.71
CA TYR A 45 1.06 -10.23 14.62
C TYR A 45 0.11 -11.44 14.73
N TYR A 46 0.62 -12.64 15.06
CA TYR A 46 -0.19 -13.81 15.31
C TYR A 46 -1.11 -13.66 16.54
N ASN A 47 -0.62 -13.06 17.62
CA ASN A 47 -1.43 -12.83 18.82
C ASN A 47 -2.51 -11.75 18.60
N ALA A 48 -2.21 -10.70 17.88
CA ALA A 48 -3.16 -9.70 17.42
C ALA A 48 -4.27 -10.34 16.56
N TYR A 49 -3.96 -11.44 15.89
CA TYR A 49 -4.86 -12.19 15.03
C TYR A 49 -5.88 -13.07 15.71
N LYS A 50 -5.61 -13.55 16.89
CA LYS A 50 -6.61 -14.30 17.65
C LYS A 50 -7.88 -13.46 17.89
N ASN A 51 -7.77 -12.16 17.71
CA ASN A 51 -8.89 -11.24 17.72
C ASN A 51 -8.77 -10.21 16.56
N PRO A 52 -9.07 -10.61 15.29
CA PRO A 52 -8.92 -9.75 14.13
C PRO A 52 -9.73 -8.45 14.22
N ASN A 53 -10.89 -8.45 14.86
CA ASN A 53 -11.69 -7.24 15.05
C ASN A 53 -10.91 -6.20 15.86
N LYS A 54 -10.29 -6.60 16.96
CA LYS A 54 -9.48 -5.69 17.78
C LYS A 54 -8.32 -5.08 17.01
N PHE A 55 -7.62 -5.86 16.18
CA PHE A 55 -6.50 -5.38 15.39
C PHE A 55 -6.93 -4.28 14.41
N TYR A 56 -8.08 -4.45 13.74
CA TYR A 56 -8.57 -3.50 12.76
C TYR A 56 -9.34 -2.32 13.38
N ASP A 57 -9.87 -2.47 14.60
CA ASP A 57 -10.46 -1.37 15.37
C ASP A 57 -9.39 -0.35 15.83
N GLU A 58 -8.13 -0.78 15.90
CA GLU A 58 -6.98 0.05 16.29
C GLU A 58 -6.28 0.72 15.09
N ILE A 59 -6.76 0.53 13.86
CA ILE A 59 -6.19 1.14 12.66
C ILE A 59 -6.98 2.38 12.25
N GLU A 60 -6.26 3.43 11.89
CA GLU A 60 -6.82 4.67 11.36
C GLU A 60 -6.34 4.96 9.94
N PRO A 61 -7.07 5.75 9.15
CA PRO A 61 -6.53 6.31 7.92
C PRO A 61 -5.24 7.08 8.17
N CYS A 62 -4.34 7.07 7.21
CA CYS A 62 -3.09 7.82 7.27
C CYS A 62 -3.32 9.27 7.70
N THR A 63 -2.43 9.85 8.49
CA THR A 63 -2.49 11.27 8.90
C THR A 63 -2.53 12.23 7.72
N LYS A 64 -2.05 11.81 6.55
CA LYS A 64 -2.16 12.52 5.27
C LYS A 64 -3.39 12.11 4.45
N SER A 65 -4.42 11.60 5.11
CA SER A 65 -5.63 11.08 4.46
C SER A 65 -6.25 12.09 3.49
N GLU A 66 -6.28 13.37 3.80
CA GLU A 66 -6.82 14.40 2.91
C GLU A 66 -6.03 14.48 1.59
N ILE A 67 -4.69 14.46 1.67
CA ILE A 67 -3.83 14.50 0.48
C ILE A 67 -3.97 13.20 -0.32
N LEU A 68 -4.04 12.05 0.36
CA LEU A 68 -4.30 10.76 -0.27
C LEU A 68 -5.67 10.70 -0.95
N TYR A 69 -6.73 11.25 -0.31
CA TYR A 69 -8.05 11.36 -0.93
C TYR A 69 -8.01 12.20 -2.20
N ASN A 70 -7.30 13.33 -2.18
CA ASN A 70 -7.17 14.18 -3.35
C ASN A 70 -6.44 13.47 -4.49
N LEU A 71 -5.35 12.76 -4.18
CA LEU A 71 -4.65 11.94 -5.16
C LEU A 71 -5.54 10.84 -5.72
N ILE A 72 -6.20 10.05 -4.86
CA ILE A 72 -7.08 8.94 -5.25
C ILE A 72 -8.24 9.45 -6.11
N ASN A 73 -8.87 10.56 -5.74
CA ASN A 73 -9.94 11.17 -6.52
C ASN A 73 -9.45 11.67 -7.89
N ASN A 74 -8.25 12.22 -7.97
CA ASN A 74 -7.66 12.63 -9.24
C ASN A 74 -7.40 11.42 -10.15
N LEU A 75 -6.85 10.33 -9.59
CA LEU A 75 -6.63 9.07 -10.30
C LEU A 75 -7.96 8.46 -10.78
N ARG A 76 -8.99 8.49 -9.93
CA ARG A 76 -10.35 8.03 -10.24
C ARG A 76 -10.98 8.81 -11.39
N ASN A 77 -10.88 10.14 -11.36
CA ASN A 77 -11.39 11.01 -12.42
C ASN A 77 -10.69 10.75 -13.76
N LYS A 78 -9.42 10.37 -13.72
CA LYS A 78 -8.63 9.96 -14.90
C LYS A 78 -8.87 8.50 -15.31
N LYS A 79 -9.76 7.75 -14.60
CA LYS A 79 -10.05 6.32 -14.82
C LYS A 79 -8.80 5.42 -14.72
N ILE A 80 -7.83 5.82 -13.90
CA ILE A 80 -6.64 5.02 -13.64
C ILE A 80 -7.02 3.87 -12.72
N LYS A 81 -6.65 2.63 -13.09
CA LYS A 81 -6.91 1.46 -12.27
C LYS A 81 -6.07 1.51 -10.99
N MET A 82 -6.72 1.24 -9.84
CA MET A 82 -6.07 1.35 -8.54
C MET A 82 -6.04 0.01 -7.80
N TYR A 83 -4.94 -0.24 -7.11
CA TYR A 83 -4.72 -1.41 -6.28
C TYR A 83 -4.07 -1.02 -4.95
N CYS A 84 -4.32 -1.82 -3.92
CA CYS A 84 -3.50 -1.84 -2.72
C CYS A 84 -2.71 -3.15 -2.69
N LEU A 85 -1.39 -3.07 -2.69
CA LEU A 85 -0.50 -4.23 -2.69
C LEU A 85 0.19 -4.35 -1.34
N SER A 86 -0.25 -5.28 -0.51
CA SER A 86 0.20 -5.44 0.86
C SER A 86 0.84 -6.80 1.12
N GLY A 87 1.95 -6.81 1.86
CA GLY A 87 2.54 -8.04 2.39
C GLY A 87 1.64 -8.64 3.46
N MET A 88 1.15 -9.86 3.25
CA MET A 88 0.26 -10.54 4.20
C MET A 88 0.68 -12.00 4.37
N LYS A 89 0.99 -12.38 5.62
CA LYS A 89 1.30 -13.77 5.95
C LYS A 89 0.05 -14.67 5.99
N PHE A 90 -1.16 -14.08 6.14
CA PHE A 90 -2.41 -14.82 6.32
C PHE A 90 -3.53 -14.24 5.46
N SER A 91 -4.24 -15.10 4.75
CA SER A 91 -5.28 -14.71 3.77
C SER A 91 -6.50 -13.99 4.35
N PHE A 92 -6.82 -14.20 5.61
CA PHE A 92 -7.99 -13.55 6.24
C PHE A 92 -7.81 -12.02 6.45
N HIS A 93 -6.54 -11.50 6.40
CA HIS A 93 -6.30 -10.06 6.35
C HIS A 93 -6.81 -9.41 5.08
N LEU A 94 -6.85 -10.14 3.99
CA LEU A 94 -7.29 -9.61 2.72
C LEU A 94 -8.66 -8.95 2.82
N LYS A 95 -9.63 -9.70 3.39
CA LYS A 95 -11.00 -9.20 3.56
C LYS A 95 -11.06 -7.99 4.50
N ALA A 96 -10.30 -8.02 5.57
CA ALA A 96 -10.32 -6.94 6.55
C ALA A 96 -9.65 -5.66 6.01
N LYS A 97 -8.53 -5.79 5.29
CA LYS A 97 -7.90 -4.66 4.59
C LYS A 97 -8.81 -4.10 3.50
N GLN A 98 -9.49 -4.96 2.73
CA GLN A 98 -10.47 -4.52 1.75
C GLN A 98 -11.62 -3.73 2.41
N THR A 99 -12.19 -4.25 3.50
CA THR A 99 -13.25 -3.55 4.25
C THR A 99 -12.79 -2.17 4.75
N PHE A 100 -11.53 -2.07 5.22
CA PHE A 100 -10.96 -0.80 5.64
C PHE A 100 -10.84 0.19 4.46
N ILE A 101 -10.32 -0.28 3.33
CA ILE A 101 -10.16 0.55 2.13
C ILE A 101 -11.52 1.01 1.60
N ASP A 102 -12.49 0.11 1.48
CA ASP A 102 -13.84 0.43 1.03
C ASP A 102 -14.49 1.51 1.91
N LYS A 103 -14.27 1.43 3.22
CA LYS A 103 -14.81 2.39 4.18
C LYS A 103 -14.19 3.78 4.05
N TYR A 104 -12.88 3.86 3.86
CA TYR A 104 -12.16 5.13 3.96
C TYR A 104 -11.72 5.72 2.61
N TYR A 105 -11.50 4.90 1.59
CA TYR A 105 -10.94 5.32 0.31
C TYR A 105 -11.82 5.01 -0.90
N GLY A 106 -12.84 4.18 -0.73
CA GLY A 106 -13.78 3.78 -1.79
C GLY A 106 -13.53 2.37 -2.31
N ASN A 107 -14.55 1.79 -2.95
CA ASN A 107 -14.62 0.40 -3.37
C ASN A 107 -13.99 0.09 -4.74
N ASP A 108 -13.25 1.02 -5.29
CA ASP A 108 -12.57 0.90 -6.59
C ASP A 108 -11.05 0.63 -6.46
N ILE A 109 -10.58 0.42 -5.23
CA ILE A 109 -9.20 0.02 -4.92
C ILE A 109 -9.19 -1.44 -4.49
N GLU A 110 -8.69 -2.33 -5.34
CA GLU A 110 -8.63 -3.77 -5.07
C GLU A 110 -7.41 -4.12 -4.23
N VAL A 111 -7.61 -4.82 -3.11
CA VAL A 111 -6.52 -5.30 -2.25
C VAL A 111 -5.96 -6.61 -2.78
N ILE A 112 -4.65 -6.63 -2.99
CA ILE A 112 -3.90 -7.80 -3.43
C ILE A 112 -2.82 -8.12 -2.40
N SER A 113 -2.71 -9.40 -2.04
CA SER A 113 -1.68 -9.85 -1.13
C SER A 113 -0.42 -10.30 -1.87
N THR A 114 0.73 -9.95 -1.28
CA THR A 114 1.98 -10.67 -1.51
C THR A 114 2.35 -11.41 -0.23
N SER A 115 2.97 -12.58 -0.33
CA SER A 115 3.39 -13.32 0.88
C SER A 115 4.51 -12.60 1.65
N GLU A 116 5.29 -11.77 0.95
CA GLU A 116 6.45 -11.05 1.49
C GLU A 116 6.62 -9.71 0.78
N GLN A 117 7.23 -8.74 1.47
CA GLN A 117 7.50 -7.41 0.87
C GLN A 117 8.45 -7.50 -0.35
N GLU A 118 9.42 -8.40 -0.29
CA GLU A 118 10.36 -8.65 -1.40
C GLU A 118 9.66 -9.10 -2.69
N LEU A 119 8.45 -9.65 -2.57
CA LEU A 119 7.64 -10.07 -3.71
C LEU A 119 6.80 -8.95 -4.32
N LYS A 120 6.82 -7.73 -3.75
CA LYS A 120 6.07 -6.58 -4.30
C LYS A 120 6.42 -6.34 -5.77
N LEU A 121 7.69 -6.35 -6.14
CA LEU A 121 8.11 -6.17 -7.54
C LEU A 121 7.53 -7.25 -8.47
N LYS A 122 7.46 -8.51 -8.02
CA LYS A 122 6.81 -9.58 -8.79
C LYS A 122 5.32 -9.33 -8.94
N GLY A 123 4.63 -8.96 -7.87
CA GLY A 123 3.22 -8.58 -7.88
C GLY A 123 2.94 -7.43 -8.85
N ILE A 124 3.76 -6.37 -8.82
CA ILE A 124 3.65 -5.23 -9.73
C ILE A 124 3.83 -5.66 -11.19
N ARG A 125 4.79 -6.53 -11.49
CA ARG A 125 4.97 -7.06 -12.85
C ARG A 125 3.77 -7.88 -13.34
N VAL A 126 3.12 -8.63 -12.45
CA VAL A 126 1.87 -9.33 -12.77
C VAL A 126 0.75 -8.32 -13.06
N LEU A 127 0.58 -7.30 -12.22
CA LEU A 127 -0.40 -6.24 -12.43
C LEU A 127 -0.15 -5.46 -13.72
N ALA A 128 1.10 -5.18 -14.06
CA ALA A 128 1.47 -4.55 -15.32
C ALA A 128 0.98 -5.36 -16.52
N LYS A 129 1.19 -6.68 -16.51
CA LYS A 129 0.71 -7.59 -17.56
C LYS A 129 -0.81 -7.64 -17.63
N LEU A 130 -1.49 -7.78 -16.49
CA LEU A 130 -2.96 -7.85 -16.43
C LEU A 130 -3.62 -6.57 -16.94
N ASN A 131 -2.99 -5.41 -16.74
CA ASN A 131 -3.50 -4.12 -17.20
C ASN A 131 -2.89 -3.66 -18.53
N ASN A 132 -2.12 -4.51 -19.21
CA ASN A 132 -1.47 -4.20 -20.48
C ASN A 132 -0.71 -2.85 -20.44
N CYS A 133 0.09 -2.64 -19.38
CA CYS A 133 0.87 -1.43 -19.19
C CYS A 133 2.37 -1.74 -18.99
N LYS A 134 3.21 -0.73 -19.22
CA LYS A 134 4.65 -0.78 -18.96
C LYS A 134 4.92 -0.40 -17.50
N LEU A 135 6.07 -0.79 -16.97
CA LEU A 135 6.45 -0.47 -15.58
C LEU A 135 6.54 1.05 -15.33
N ASN A 136 6.98 1.82 -16.32
CA ASN A 136 7.04 3.29 -16.22
C ASN A 136 5.68 4.00 -16.33
N GLU A 137 4.60 3.25 -16.60
CA GLU A 137 3.21 3.72 -16.57
C GLU A 137 2.51 3.38 -15.24
N ILE A 138 3.29 2.89 -14.25
CA ILE A 138 2.81 2.57 -12.90
C ILE A 138 3.31 3.62 -11.91
N LEU A 139 2.38 4.11 -11.08
CA LEU A 139 2.66 4.89 -9.89
C LEU A 139 2.54 3.97 -8.66
N PHE A 140 3.55 3.99 -7.80
CA PHE A 140 3.54 3.27 -6.53
C PHE A 140 3.75 4.23 -5.36
N VAL A 141 2.96 4.09 -4.30
CA VAL A 141 3.08 4.89 -3.07
C VAL A 141 3.33 3.95 -1.89
N ASP A 142 4.40 4.20 -1.14
CA ASP A 142 4.85 3.34 -0.04
C ASP A 142 5.56 4.20 1.03
N ASP A 143 5.66 3.70 2.27
CA ASP A 143 6.43 4.30 3.35
C ASP A 143 7.88 3.78 3.44
N ASN A 144 8.18 2.69 2.74
CA ASN A 144 9.46 2.02 2.82
C ASN A 144 10.43 2.49 1.73
N LEU A 145 11.49 3.20 2.15
CA LEU A 145 12.49 3.75 1.24
C LEU A 145 13.26 2.69 0.44
N ASP A 146 13.49 1.49 1.00
CA ASP A 146 14.18 0.41 0.31
C ASP A 146 13.32 -0.16 -0.82
N VAL A 147 12.00 -0.29 -0.58
CA VAL A 147 11.04 -0.69 -1.60
C VAL A 147 11.00 0.36 -2.71
N ILE A 148 10.93 1.64 -2.35
CA ILE A 148 10.91 2.74 -3.32
C ILE A 148 12.18 2.71 -4.20
N ALA A 149 13.36 2.62 -3.58
CA ALA A 149 14.62 2.56 -4.32
C ALA A 149 14.70 1.35 -5.28
N LEU A 150 14.21 0.18 -4.82
CA LEU A 150 14.13 -1.02 -5.66
C LEU A 150 13.20 -0.80 -6.86
N LEU A 151 12.04 -0.19 -6.65
CA LEU A 151 11.04 0.03 -7.69
C LEU A 151 11.51 1.08 -8.70
N GLU A 152 12.10 2.19 -8.24
CA GLU A 152 12.68 3.22 -9.12
C GLU A 152 13.80 2.64 -10.00
N LYS A 153 14.67 1.79 -9.44
CA LYS A 153 15.72 1.07 -10.20
C LYS A 153 15.14 0.19 -11.31
N ASN A 154 13.89 -0.27 -11.16
CA ASN A 154 13.17 -1.08 -12.15
C ASN A 154 12.26 -0.23 -13.08
N GLY A 155 12.37 1.09 -13.03
CA GLY A 155 11.65 2.00 -13.92
C GLY A 155 10.21 2.28 -13.53
N ILE A 156 9.79 1.91 -12.31
CA ILE A 156 8.48 2.22 -11.73
C ILE A 156 8.56 3.60 -11.08
N LYS A 157 7.52 4.42 -11.24
CA LYS A 157 7.43 5.71 -10.55
C LYS A 157 7.00 5.48 -9.12
N ALA A 158 7.95 5.46 -8.18
CA ALA A 158 7.70 5.21 -6.77
C ALA A 158 7.85 6.49 -5.94
N ILE A 159 6.92 6.72 -5.03
CA ILE A 159 6.85 7.92 -4.20
C ILE A 159 6.69 7.51 -2.74
N HIS A 160 7.51 8.10 -1.86
CA HIS A 160 7.29 7.98 -0.42
C HIS A 160 6.03 8.73 -0.03
N VAL A 161 5.21 8.14 0.86
CA VAL A 161 3.94 8.74 1.30
C VAL A 161 4.10 10.17 1.82
N ASP A 162 5.26 10.50 2.41
CA ASP A 162 5.58 11.85 2.85
C ASP A 162 5.83 12.87 1.72
N ASN A 163 6.04 12.41 0.51
CA ASN A 163 6.35 13.23 -0.67
C ASN A 163 5.16 13.42 -1.61
N ILE A 164 3.93 13.09 -1.17
CA ILE A 164 2.69 13.29 -1.95
C ILE A 164 2.11 14.70 -1.81
N SER A 165 2.71 15.54 -0.99
CA SER A 165 2.33 16.96 -0.81
C SER A 165 2.70 17.82 -2.01
#